data_cd61c498e9bc44f7192f6063439f7a51
#
_entry.id   cd61c498e9bc44f7192f6063439f7a51
#
_cell.length_a   1.000
_cell.length_b   1.000
_cell.length_c   1.000
_cell.angle_alpha   90.00
_cell.angle_beta   90.00
_cell.angle_gamma   90.00
#
_symmetry.space_group_name_H-M   'P 1'
#
loop_
_entity.id
_entity.type
_entity.pdbx_description
1 polymer ?
#
loop_
_entity_poly.entity_id
_entity_poly.type
_entity_poly.pdbx_seq_one_letter_code
_entity_poly.pdbx_strand_id
1 'polypeptide(L)'
;MPYRIDLFAVFIFLGIVQGIFLLLFFLSKENRKIKSNLFHGLMLLSIVAVLTEIFLMYTGYIVNCLFLVDFSEAFGLAIGPCFYLLVLSLTKGNISRKNYLHLAFPVVYFFLELPFLVLPDNAKYNAWVGSYHPDWDFRPYHYGYDARMFWVTDHCTEISLISLLFYTTLALLEIFKAFKLKRESFWRPTHNVLKFLRWAVLSIASATLGILVVKLFHKEDTGDHLFAAYITVSIYLTSFGIIRDSGFFKRPTLVDQKYKGSTVSPETQSQLLDRLNRVMSEQKPFLKTEFSLPDLAHQLGTSVHTLSQTINERLGKSFFEMVAEYRVGEAKKLLKDQPNIKVEEIAEQVGYNSKSSFNTVFKKLTGSTPSEFRSRKL
;
A
#
# COMPACT_ATOMS: atom_id res chain seq x y z
N MET A 1 29.28 -31.40 -11.91
CA MET A 1 28.87 -30.16 -12.61
C MET A 1 29.40 -28.96 -11.84
N PRO A 2 30.09 -28.00 -12.46
CA PRO A 2 30.51 -26.79 -11.72
C PRO A 2 29.27 -25.91 -11.45
N TYR A 3 29.04 -25.57 -10.19
CA TYR A 3 28.03 -24.60 -9.84
C TYR A 3 28.42 -23.21 -10.38
N ARG A 4 27.44 -22.50 -10.91
CA ARG A 4 27.65 -21.14 -11.41
C ARG A 4 27.39 -20.12 -10.29
N ILE A 5 28.48 -19.62 -9.69
CA ILE A 5 28.40 -18.56 -8.66
C ILE A 5 29.10 -17.34 -9.20
N ASP A 6 28.36 -16.50 -9.92
CA ASP A 6 28.81 -15.21 -10.45
C ASP A 6 28.12 -14.03 -9.74
N LEU A 7 28.38 -12.81 -10.22
CA LEU A 7 27.79 -11.60 -9.66
C LEU A 7 26.27 -11.60 -9.70
N PHE A 8 25.65 -12.16 -10.75
CA PHE A 8 24.18 -12.26 -10.84
C PHE A 8 23.62 -13.20 -9.79
N ALA A 9 24.25 -14.39 -9.59
CA ALA A 9 23.83 -15.34 -8.57
C ALA A 9 23.86 -14.69 -7.17
N VAL A 10 24.96 -14.01 -6.81
CA VAL A 10 25.07 -13.31 -5.52
C VAL A 10 24.01 -12.22 -5.39
N PHE A 11 23.79 -11.45 -6.45
CA PHE A 11 22.82 -10.35 -6.43
C PHE A 11 21.38 -10.86 -6.27
N ILE A 12 20.99 -11.91 -7.01
CA ILE A 12 19.66 -12.55 -6.87
C ILE A 12 19.49 -13.12 -5.47
N PHE A 13 20.51 -13.81 -4.93
CA PHE A 13 20.47 -14.33 -3.56
C PHE A 13 20.22 -13.23 -2.53
N LEU A 14 20.89 -12.10 -2.64
CA LEU A 14 20.65 -10.94 -1.77
C LEU A 14 19.21 -10.41 -1.92
N GLY A 15 18.66 -10.44 -3.13
CA GLY A 15 17.25 -10.10 -3.40
C GLY A 15 16.28 -11.03 -2.69
N ILE A 16 16.56 -12.35 -2.71
CA ILE A 16 15.75 -13.36 -1.99
C ILE A 16 15.77 -13.08 -0.49
N VAL A 17 16.96 -12.89 0.10
CA VAL A 17 17.11 -12.61 1.55
C VAL A 17 16.34 -11.34 1.93
N GLN A 18 16.49 -10.27 1.16
CA GLN A 18 15.77 -9.02 1.41
C GLN A 18 14.26 -9.17 1.21
N GLY A 19 13.84 -9.93 0.20
CA GLY A 19 12.44 -10.25 -0.05
C GLY A 19 11.80 -11.02 1.10
N ILE A 20 12.49 -12.01 1.67
CA ILE A 20 12.06 -12.75 2.85
C ILE A 20 11.91 -11.81 4.06
N PHE A 21 12.86 -10.91 4.27
CA PHE A 21 12.77 -9.93 5.36
C PHE A 21 11.52 -9.05 5.24
N LEU A 22 11.24 -8.52 4.03
CA LEU A 22 10.02 -7.75 3.77
C LEU A 22 8.75 -8.59 3.91
N LEU A 23 8.78 -9.84 3.44
CA LEU A 23 7.67 -10.77 3.58
C LEU A 23 7.30 -10.96 5.06
N LEU A 24 8.28 -11.22 5.92
CA LEU A 24 8.09 -11.34 7.37
C LEU A 24 7.52 -10.05 7.98
N PHE A 25 7.98 -8.89 7.53
CA PHE A 25 7.44 -7.61 7.97
C PHE A 25 5.96 -7.46 7.59
N PHE A 26 5.59 -7.65 6.32
CA PHE A 26 4.21 -7.47 5.86
C PHE A 26 3.23 -8.50 6.39
N LEU A 27 3.66 -9.77 6.56
CA LEU A 27 2.83 -10.85 7.08
C LEU A 27 2.89 -11.00 8.61
N SER A 28 3.62 -10.13 9.32
CA SER A 28 3.61 -10.10 10.77
C SER A 28 2.19 -9.94 11.33
N LYS A 29 1.94 -10.42 12.56
CA LYS A 29 0.61 -10.48 13.19
C LYS A 29 -0.15 -9.14 13.13
N GLU A 30 0.54 -8.02 13.30
CA GLU A 30 -0.08 -6.70 13.27
C GLU A 30 -0.26 -6.16 11.84
N ASN A 31 0.77 -6.31 10.98
CA ASN A 31 0.73 -5.73 9.65
C ASN A 31 -0.28 -6.44 8.73
N ARG A 32 -0.40 -7.77 8.80
CA ARG A 32 -1.35 -8.54 7.96
C ARG A 32 -2.81 -8.25 8.23
N LYS A 33 -3.17 -7.59 9.34
CA LYS A 33 -4.53 -7.12 9.61
C LYS A 33 -4.95 -6.03 8.61
N ILE A 34 -3.99 -5.30 8.06
CA ILE A 34 -4.20 -4.29 7.02
C ILE A 34 -4.22 -5.00 5.66
N LYS A 35 -5.35 -4.95 4.94
CA LYS A 35 -5.54 -5.70 3.69
C LYS A 35 -4.49 -5.41 2.62
N SER A 36 -4.06 -4.15 2.46
CA SER A 36 -2.99 -3.79 1.54
C SER A 36 -1.67 -4.44 1.91
N ASN A 37 -1.32 -4.51 3.20
CA ASN A 37 -0.11 -5.17 3.65
C ASN A 37 -0.19 -6.69 3.43
N LEU A 38 -1.35 -7.30 3.66
CA LEU A 38 -1.57 -8.72 3.38
C LEU A 38 -1.30 -9.03 1.90
N PHE A 39 -1.92 -8.27 0.96
CA PHE A 39 -1.72 -8.53 -0.47
C PHE A 39 -0.31 -8.18 -0.94
N HIS A 40 0.32 -7.17 -0.35
CA HIS A 40 1.73 -6.89 -0.61
C HIS A 40 2.62 -8.05 -0.14
N GLY A 41 2.37 -8.59 1.06
CA GLY A 41 3.07 -9.76 1.57
C GLY A 41 2.87 -11.01 0.70
N LEU A 42 1.64 -11.29 0.24
CA LEU A 42 1.37 -12.41 -0.68
C LEU A 42 2.05 -12.23 -2.03
N MET A 43 2.09 -11.01 -2.56
CA MET A 43 2.83 -10.71 -3.79
C MET A 43 4.34 -10.92 -3.59
N LEU A 44 4.91 -10.49 -2.46
CA LEU A 44 6.31 -10.74 -2.13
C LEU A 44 6.62 -12.21 -1.94
N LEU A 45 5.73 -12.99 -1.32
CA LEU A 45 5.86 -14.45 -1.23
C LEU A 45 6.00 -15.07 -2.62
N SER A 46 5.13 -14.66 -3.53
CA SER A 46 5.16 -15.12 -4.93
C SER A 46 6.46 -14.75 -5.63
N ILE A 47 6.90 -13.50 -5.48
CA ILE A 47 8.16 -13.02 -6.06
C ILE A 47 9.37 -13.77 -5.48
N VAL A 48 9.42 -14.00 -4.18
CA VAL A 48 10.51 -14.73 -3.52
C VAL A 48 10.56 -16.18 -3.99
N ALA A 49 9.41 -16.84 -4.17
CA ALA A 49 9.34 -18.19 -4.72
C ALA A 49 9.94 -18.25 -6.14
N VAL A 50 9.52 -17.35 -7.04
CA VAL A 50 10.05 -17.25 -8.41
C VAL A 50 11.55 -16.95 -8.41
N LEU A 51 12.01 -15.98 -7.62
CA LEU A 51 13.44 -15.68 -7.52
C LEU A 51 14.26 -16.85 -7.00
N THR A 52 13.71 -17.63 -6.05
CA THR A 52 14.38 -18.81 -5.48
C THR A 52 14.55 -19.88 -6.54
N GLU A 53 13.53 -20.15 -7.33
CA GLU A 53 13.63 -21.10 -8.44
C GLU A 53 14.64 -20.66 -9.50
N ILE A 54 14.54 -19.41 -9.99
CA ILE A 54 15.50 -18.86 -10.96
C ILE A 54 16.94 -18.97 -10.42
N PHE A 55 17.16 -18.66 -9.13
CA PHE A 55 18.47 -18.81 -8.49
C PHE A 55 18.96 -20.26 -8.53
N LEU A 56 18.11 -21.23 -8.15
CA LEU A 56 18.48 -22.65 -8.12
C LEU A 56 18.76 -23.19 -9.52
N MET A 57 17.91 -22.83 -10.49
CA MET A 57 18.07 -23.20 -11.91
C MET A 57 19.36 -22.62 -12.49
N TYR A 58 19.56 -21.30 -12.35
CA TYR A 58 20.69 -20.56 -12.89
C TYR A 58 22.04 -20.99 -12.32
N THR A 59 22.08 -21.29 -11.01
CA THR A 59 23.31 -21.72 -10.35
C THR A 59 23.60 -23.20 -10.53
N GLY A 60 22.64 -23.99 -10.97
CA GLY A 60 22.72 -25.46 -11.04
C GLY A 60 22.52 -26.16 -9.69
N TYR A 61 22.26 -25.42 -8.60
CA TYR A 61 21.94 -26.02 -7.28
C TYR A 61 20.65 -26.86 -7.31
N ILE A 62 19.77 -26.62 -8.29
CA ILE A 62 18.53 -27.38 -8.47
C ILE A 62 18.74 -28.90 -8.54
N VAL A 63 19.91 -29.37 -9.01
CA VAL A 63 20.26 -30.80 -9.06
C VAL A 63 20.18 -31.48 -7.71
N ASN A 64 20.38 -30.75 -6.63
CA ASN A 64 20.31 -31.27 -5.24
C ASN A 64 18.91 -31.24 -4.67
N CYS A 65 17.96 -30.57 -5.35
CA CYS A 65 16.60 -30.38 -4.89
C CYS A 65 15.59 -30.40 -6.08
N LEU A 66 15.68 -31.45 -6.92
CA LEU A 66 14.88 -31.60 -8.14
C LEU A 66 13.37 -31.53 -7.89
N PHE A 67 12.91 -31.77 -6.67
CA PHE A 67 11.50 -31.60 -6.29
C PHE A 67 11.04 -30.14 -6.35
N LEU A 68 11.96 -29.16 -6.45
CA LEU A 68 11.67 -27.75 -6.61
C LEU A 68 11.67 -27.27 -8.08
N VAL A 69 11.83 -28.17 -9.05
CA VAL A 69 11.69 -27.79 -10.48
C VAL A 69 10.23 -27.43 -10.74
N ASP A 70 10.00 -26.26 -11.30
CA ASP A 70 8.71 -25.65 -11.67
C ASP A 70 7.75 -25.36 -10.49
N PHE A 71 8.22 -25.48 -9.22
CA PHE A 71 7.36 -25.27 -8.04
C PHE A 71 6.80 -23.86 -7.93
N SER A 72 7.41 -22.87 -8.60
CA SER A 72 7.02 -21.47 -8.47
C SER A 72 6.04 -20.97 -9.52
N GLU A 73 5.63 -21.78 -10.49
CA GLU A 73 4.74 -21.38 -11.57
C GLU A 73 3.40 -20.81 -11.06
N ALA A 74 2.73 -21.54 -10.16
CA ALA A 74 1.49 -21.06 -9.55
C ALA A 74 1.69 -19.75 -8.74
N PHE A 75 2.86 -19.57 -8.15
CA PHE A 75 3.23 -18.31 -7.48
C PHE A 75 3.44 -17.19 -8.50
N GLY A 76 4.10 -17.45 -9.61
CA GLY A 76 4.25 -16.50 -10.72
C GLY A 76 2.90 -15.96 -11.19
N LEU A 77 1.94 -16.85 -11.39
CA LEU A 77 0.56 -16.51 -11.75
C LEU A 77 -0.18 -15.70 -10.67
N ALA A 78 0.19 -15.83 -9.38
CA ALA A 78 -0.44 -15.10 -8.30
C ALA A 78 0.04 -13.63 -8.19
N ILE A 79 1.15 -13.25 -8.81
CA ILE A 79 1.71 -11.87 -8.75
C ILE A 79 0.68 -10.86 -9.25
N GLY A 80 0.11 -11.07 -10.44
CA GLY A 80 -0.87 -10.17 -11.04
C GLY A 80 -2.12 -9.95 -10.20
N PRO A 81 -2.85 -11.01 -9.80
CA PRO A 81 -3.99 -10.92 -8.91
C PRO A 81 -3.67 -10.23 -7.58
N CYS A 82 -2.54 -10.58 -6.92
CA CYS A 82 -2.12 -9.96 -5.67
C CYS A 82 -1.84 -8.46 -5.85
N PHE A 83 -1.21 -8.05 -6.94
CA PHE A 83 -1.00 -6.64 -7.27
C PHE A 83 -2.32 -5.90 -7.46
N TYR A 84 -3.26 -6.45 -8.21
CA TYR A 84 -4.59 -5.85 -8.39
C TYR A 84 -5.34 -5.70 -7.07
N LEU A 85 -5.32 -6.74 -6.21
CA LEU A 85 -5.95 -6.70 -4.89
C LEU A 85 -5.26 -5.69 -3.95
N LEU A 86 -3.94 -5.54 -4.04
CA LEU A 86 -3.19 -4.49 -3.36
C LEU A 86 -3.71 -3.10 -3.78
N VAL A 87 -3.82 -2.84 -5.09
CA VAL A 87 -4.35 -1.57 -5.63
C VAL A 87 -5.79 -1.32 -5.15
N LEU A 88 -6.67 -2.33 -5.23
CA LEU A 88 -8.04 -2.20 -4.72
C LEU A 88 -8.08 -1.87 -3.23
N SER A 89 -7.23 -2.51 -2.42
CA SER A 89 -7.19 -2.26 -0.98
C SER A 89 -6.73 -0.85 -0.64
N LEU A 90 -5.78 -0.30 -1.40
CA LEU A 90 -5.28 1.06 -1.23
C LEU A 90 -6.29 2.12 -1.70
N THR A 91 -7.03 1.84 -2.78
CA THR A 91 -7.96 2.80 -3.38
C THR A 91 -9.35 2.78 -2.73
N LYS A 92 -9.88 1.59 -2.39
CA LYS A 92 -11.24 1.41 -1.85
C LYS A 92 -11.28 1.12 -0.34
N GLY A 93 -10.14 0.78 0.26
CA GLY A 93 -10.00 0.45 1.68
C GLY A 93 -10.64 -0.88 2.09
N ASN A 94 -11.82 -1.22 1.59
CA ASN A 94 -12.49 -2.50 1.86
C ASN A 94 -12.68 -3.29 0.56
N ILE A 95 -12.34 -4.58 0.61
CA ILE A 95 -12.42 -5.48 -0.54
C ILE A 95 -13.61 -6.42 -0.34
N SER A 96 -14.51 -6.47 -1.34
CA SER A 96 -15.63 -7.41 -1.37
C SER A 96 -15.12 -8.86 -1.40
N ARG A 97 -15.87 -9.79 -0.80
CA ARG A 97 -15.56 -11.23 -0.87
C ARG A 97 -15.41 -11.74 -2.30
N LYS A 98 -16.17 -11.19 -3.25
CA LYS A 98 -16.10 -11.55 -4.67
C LYS A 98 -14.71 -11.27 -5.29
N ASN A 99 -14.00 -10.26 -4.80
CA ASN A 99 -12.67 -9.94 -5.34
C ASN A 99 -11.60 -11.01 -5.02
N TYR A 100 -11.81 -11.84 -4.00
CA TYR A 100 -10.90 -12.96 -3.71
C TYR A 100 -10.96 -14.06 -4.79
N LEU A 101 -11.99 -14.08 -5.64
CA LEU A 101 -12.06 -14.99 -6.80
C LEU A 101 -10.93 -14.77 -7.80
N HIS A 102 -10.28 -13.59 -7.82
CA HIS A 102 -9.08 -13.36 -8.63
C HIS A 102 -7.92 -14.27 -8.22
N LEU A 103 -7.89 -14.80 -6.99
CA LEU A 103 -6.89 -15.76 -6.53
C LEU A 103 -7.26 -17.22 -6.89
N ALA A 104 -8.45 -17.47 -7.43
CA ALA A 104 -8.87 -18.82 -7.78
C ALA A 104 -8.03 -19.38 -8.93
N PHE A 105 -7.62 -18.55 -9.89
CA PHE A 105 -6.85 -18.99 -11.05
C PHE A 105 -5.48 -19.58 -10.69
N PRO A 106 -4.60 -18.90 -9.93
CA PRO A 106 -3.35 -19.53 -9.48
C PRO A 106 -3.56 -20.78 -8.62
N VAL A 107 -4.65 -20.84 -7.84
CA VAL A 107 -4.99 -22.05 -7.06
C VAL A 107 -5.39 -23.20 -7.96
N VAL A 108 -6.24 -22.96 -8.97
CA VAL A 108 -6.61 -23.99 -9.96
C VAL A 108 -5.38 -24.45 -10.72
N TYR A 109 -4.53 -23.51 -11.14
CA TYR A 109 -3.29 -23.84 -11.84
C TYR A 109 -2.39 -24.77 -11.01
N PHE A 110 -2.20 -24.48 -9.72
CA PHE A 110 -1.44 -25.36 -8.82
C PHE A 110 -1.94 -26.82 -8.85
N PHE A 111 -3.26 -27.04 -8.89
CA PHE A 111 -3.80 -28.39 -9.00
C PHE A 111 -3.57 -29.03 -10.38
N LEU A 112 -3.52 -28.24 -11.43
CA LEU A 112 -3.20 -28.71 -12.80
C LEU A 112 -1.70 -29.07 -12.91
N GLU A 113 -0.84 -28.42 -12.16
CA GLU A 113 0.60 -28.62 -12.14
C GLU A 113 1.01 -29.85 -11.28
N LEU A 114 0.18 -30.27 -10.30
CA LEU A 114 0.48 -31.38 -9.41
C LEU A 114 1.00 -32.66 -10.10
N PRO A 115 0.46 -33.10 -11.26
CA PRO A 115 0.99 -34.25 -11.98
C PRO A 115 2.46 -34.11 -12.33
N PHE A 116 2.92 -32.92 -12.73
CA PHE A 116 4.33 -32.64 -13.00
C PHE A 116 5.16 -32.64 -11.69
N LEU A 117 4.67 -31.99 -10.64
CA LEU A 117 5.38 -31.87 -9.35
C LEU A 117 5.62 -33.23 -8.67
N VAL A 118 4.87 -34.28 -9.00
CA VAL A 118 5.06 -35.64 -8.47
C VAL A 118 5.88 -36.54 -9.39
N LEU A 119 6.37 -36.05 -10.54
CA LEU A 119 7.23 -36.83 -11.44
C LEU A 119 8.56 -37.21 -10.76
N PRO A 120 9.17 -38.32 -11.17
CA PRO A 120 10.47 -38.75 -10.66
C PRO A 120 11.59 -37.79 -11.03
N ASP A 121 12.66 -37.79 -10.22
CA ASP A 121 13.79 -36.86 -10.34
C ASP A 121 14.42 -36.82 -11.73
N ASN A 122 14.50 -37.97 -12.46
CA ASN A 122 15.05 -37.97 -13.80
C ASN A 122 14.19 -37.18 -14.81
N ALA A 123 12.87 -37.16 -14.66
CA ALA A 123 11.99 -36.36 -15.49
C ALA A 123 12.21 -34.86 -15.23
N LYS A 124 12.26 -34.46 -13.95
CA LYS A 124 12.52 -33.07 -13.53
C LYS A 124 13.91 -32.60 -13.91
N TYR A 125 14.92 -33.48 -13.79
CA TYR A 125 16.26 -33.20 -14.29
C TYR A 125 16.23 -32.90 -15.78
N ASN A 126 15.51 -33.69 -16.59
CA ASN A 126 15.41 -33.48 -18.01
C ASN A 126 14.67 -32.19 -18.37
N ALA A 127 13.65 -31.80 -17.63
CA ALA A 127 12.97 -30.52 -17.80
C ALA A 127 13.95 -29.35 -17.59
N TRP A 128 14.69 -29.34 -16.47
CA TRP A 128 15.72 -28.34 -16.21
C TRP A 128 16.83 -28.31 -17.28
N VAL A 129 17.36 -29.48 -17.67
CA VAL A 129 18.39 -29.57 -18.72
C VAL A 129 17.85 -29.03 -20.06
N GLY A 130 16.62 -29.37 -20.43
CA GLY A 130 16.00 -28.88 -21.66
C GLY A 130 15.90 -27.34 -21.71
N SER A 131 15.60 -26.71 -20.59
CA SER A 131 15.44 -25.23 -20.50
C SER A 131 16.77 -24.46 -20.33
N TYR A 132 17.76 -25.01 -19.59
CA TYR A 132 18.97 -24.27 -19.25
C TYR A 132 20.25 -24.81 -19.92
N HIS A 133 20.26 -26.08 -20.30
CA HIS A 133 21.45 -26.78 -20.78
C HIS A 133 21.08 -27.78 -21.95
N PRO A 134 20.50 -27.27 -23.03
CA PRO A 134 19.96 -28.16 -24.09
C PRO A 134 21.03 -29.06 -24.78
N ASP A 135 22.32 -28.73 -24.55
CA ASP A 135 23.45 -29.53 -25.07
C ASP A 135 23.85 -30.70 -24.13
N TRP A 136 23.18 -30.86 -22.98
CA TRP A 136 23.50 -31.91 -22.05
C TRP A 136 22.63 -33.16 -22.27
N ASP A 137 23.19 -34.34 -21.86
CA ASP A 137 22.49 -35.63 -22.01
C ASP A 137 21.30 -35.72 -21.05
N PHE A 138 20.17 -36.18 -21.56
CA PHE A 138 18.99 -36.52 -20.78
C PHE A 138 19.18 -37.82 -20.00
N ARG A 139 18.61 -37.89 -18.80
CA ARG A 139 18.59 -39.11 -18.00
C ARG A 139 17.45 -40.02 -18.45
N PRO A 140 17.66 -41.35 -18.57
CA PRO A 140 16.57 -42.26 -18.91
C PRO A 140 15.53 -42.31 -17.78
N TYR A 141 14.27 -42.24 -18.13
CA TYR A 141 13.16 -42.54 -17.22
C TYR A 141 12.03 -43.20 -17.98
N HIS A 142 11.36 -44.16 -17.30
CA HIS A 142 10.21 -44.87 -17.85
C HIS A 142 8.99 -44.40 -17.07
N TYR A 143 8.18 -43.56 -17.69
CA TYR A 143 6.91 -43.11 -17.14
C TYR A 143 5.89 -43.05 -18.27
N GLY A 144 4.68 -43.56 -18.01
CA GLY A 144 3.56 -43.47 -18.98
C GLY A 144 3.06 -42.04 -19.11
N TYR A 145 3.85 -41.25 -19.79
CA TYR A 145 3.65 -39.80 -19.97
C TYR A 145 2.73 -39.55 -21.17
N ASP A 146 1.57 -38.94 -20.94
CA ASP A 146 0.78 -38.37 -22.04
C ASP A 146 1.11 -36.87 -22.13
N ALA A 147 1.81 -36.44 -23.19
CA ALA A 147 2.19 -35.06 -23.43
C ALA A 147 1.01 -34.06 -23.31
N ARG A 148 -0.21 -34.53 -23.68
CA ARG A 148 -1.42 -33.71 -23.57
C ARG A 148 -1.79 -33.34 -22.13
N MET A 149 -1.28 -34.06 -21.12
CA MET A 149 -1.55 -33.81 -19.70
C MET A 149 -0.82 -32.58 -19.19
N PHE A 150 0.25 -32.16 -19.86
CA PHE A 150 1.12 -31.05 -19.44
C PHE A 150 1.04 -29.82 -20.34
N TRP A 151 0.09 -29.80 -21.31
CA TRP A 151 -0.07 -28.67 -22.23
C TRP A 151 -0.22 -27.33 -21.51
N VAL A 152 -0.88 -27.29 -20.34
CA VAL A 152 -1.07 -26.06 -19.57
C VAL A 152 0.25 -25.60 -18.93
N THR A 153 1.05 -26.54 -18.42
CA THR A 153 2.36 -26.23 -17.82
C THR A 153 3.39 -25.85 -18.88
N ASP A 154 3.38 -26.51 -20.05
CA ASP A 154 4.24 -26.17 -21.19
C ASP A 154 4.05 -24.71 -21.68
N HIS A 155 2.89 -24.09 -21.39
CA HIS A 155 2.57 -22.70 -21.76
C HIS A 155 2.49 -21.76 -20.57
N CYS A 156 3.10 -22.10 -19.42
CA CYS A 156 3.04 -21.31 -18.20
C CYS A 156 3.53 -19.88 -18.39
N THR A 157 4.62 -19.70 -19.14
CA THR A 157 5.20 -18.38 -19.39
C THR A 157 4.21 -17.47 -20.14
N GLU A 158 3.58 -17.95 -21.21
CA GLU A 158 2.60 -17.18 -21.97
C GLU A 158 1.36 -16.87 -21.14
N ILE A 159 0.85 -17.86 -20.42
CA ILE A 159 -0.31 -17.71 -19.52
C ILE A 159 0.01 -16.68 -18.43
N SER A 160 1.20 -16.73 -17.83
CA SER A 160 1.66 -15.79 -16.81
C SER A 160 1.78 -14.36 -17.34
N LEU A 161 2.34 -14.17 -18.54
CA LEU A 161 2.43 -12.87 -19.20
C LEU A 161 1.05 -12.29 -19.52
N ILE A 162 0.15 -13.10 -20.08
CA ILE A 162 -1.24 -12.68 -20.35
C ILE A 162 -1.94 -12.27 -19.05
N SER A 163 -1.81 -13.10 -18.00
CA SER A 163 -2.36 -12.80 -16.67
C SER A 163 -1.80 -11.48 -16.11
N LEU A 164 -0.49 -11.30 -16.15
CA LEU A 164 0.18 -10.11 -15.65
C LEU A 164 -0.25 -8.85 -16.41
N LEU A 165 -0.36 -8.90 -17.75
CA LEU A 165 -0.86 -7.81 -18.57
C LEU A 165 -2.31 -7.47 -18.24
N PHE A 166 -3.16 -8.48 -18.09
CA PHE A 166 -4.57 -8.31 -17.73
C PHE A 166 -4.73 -7.63 -16.38
N TYR A 167 -4.08 -8.13 -15.34
CA TYR A 167 -4.17 -7.55 -13.99
C TYR A 167 -3.50 -6.19 -13.87
N THR A 168 -2.41 -5.95 -14.59
CA THR A 168 -1.79 -4.62 -14.67
C THR A 168 -2.74 -3.62 -15.32
N THR A 169 -3.45 -4.02 -16.37
CA THR A 169 -4.46 -3.16 -17.01
C THR A 169 -5.62 -2.84 -16.07
N LEU A 170 -6.15 -3.84 -15.36
CA LEU A 170 -7.19 -3.63 -14.35
C LEU A 170 -6.72 -2.68 -13.22
N ALA A 171 -5.49 -2.87 -12.76
CA ALA A 171 -4.87 -2.01 -11.74
C ALA A 171 -4.72 -0.57 -12.24
N LEU A 172 -4.26 -0.36 -13.47
CA LEU A 172 -4.16 0.96 -14.11
C LEU A 172 -5.50 1.67 -14.16
N LEU A 173 -6.57 0.98 -14.57
CA LEU A 173 -7.92 1.56 -14.62
C LEU A 173 -8.38 2.04 -13.22
N GLU A 174 -8.15 1.26 -12.17
CA GLU A 174 -8.49 1.67 -10.80
C GLU A 174 -7.59 2.81 -10.30
N ILE A 175 -6.32 2.84 -10.64
CA ILE A 175 -5.39 3.91 -10.30
C ILE A 175 -5.82 5.22 -10.97
N PHE A 176 -6.14 5.21 -12.28
CA PHE A 176 -6.62 6.41 -12.96
C PHE A 176 -7.94 6.94 -12.38
N LYS A 177 -8.88 6.04 -12.00
CA LYS A 177 -10.09 6.44 -11.27
C LYS A 177 -9.75 7.14 -9.95
N ALA A 178 -8.77 6.62 -9.20
CA ALA A 178 -8.33 7.21 -7.94
C ALA A 178 -7.70 8.60 -8.13
N PHE A 179 -6.87 8.80 -9.16
CA PHE A 179 -6.32 10.10 -9.51
C PHE A 179 -7.41 11.10 -9.88
N LYS A 180 -8.38 10.69 -10.72
CA LYS A 180 -9.53 11.51 -11.10
C LYS A 180 -10.37 11.91 -9.88
N LEU A 181 -10.64 10.96 -8.97
CA LEU A 181 -11.41 11.21 -7.75
C LEU A 181 -10.75 12.22 -6.83
N LYS A 182 -9.42 12.15 -6.68
CA LYS A 182 -8.64 13.08 -5.85
C LYS A 182 -8.27 14.37 -6.58
N ARG A 183 -8.64 14.53 -7.87
CA ARG A 183 -8.29 15.67 -8.73
C ARG A 183 -6.79 15.95 -8.79
N GLU A 184 -5.97 14.89 -8.75
CA GLU A 184 -4.52 15.00 -8.83
C GLU A 184 -3.98 14.57 -10.20
N SER A 185 -2.85 15.17 -10.62
CA SER A 185 -2.14 14.76 -11.83
C SER A 185 -1.35 13.47 -11.58
N PHE A 186 -1.41 12.53 -12.53
CA PHE A 186 -0.61 11.30 -12.49
C PHE A 186 0.90 11.60 -12.40
N TRP A 187 1.38 12.63 -13.09
CA TRP A 187 2.80 12.96 -13.14
C TRP A 187 3.32 13.67 -11.90
N ARG A 188 2.47 14.40 -11.16
CA ARG A 188 2.84 15.19 -9.98
C ARG A 188 1.88 14.95 -8.81
N PRO A 189 1.75 13.70 -8.31
CA PRO A 189 0.87 13.44 -7.18
C PRO A 189 1.42 14.07 -5.90
N THR A 190 0.53 14.60 -5.07
CA THR A 190 0.85 15.13 -3.75
C THR A 190 0.57 14.09 -2.66
N HIS A 191 -0.49 13.31 -2.82
CA HIS A 191 -0.90 12.30 -1.87
C HIS A 191 0.03 11.07 -1.87
N ASN A 192 0.51 10.64 -0.70
CA ASN A 192 1.50 9.54 -0.58
C ASN A 192 1.02 8.21 -1.18
N VAL A 193 -0.28 7.86 -1.01
CA VAL A 193 -0.84 6.64 -1.63
C VAL A 193 -0.79 6.71 -3.15
N LEU A 194 -1.10 7.87 -3.75
CA LEU A 194 -1.05 8.05 -5.21
C LEU A 194 0.39 8.00 -5.73
N LYS A 195 1.35 8.56 -4.98
CA LYS A 195 2.79 8.41 -5.28
C LYS A 195 3.20 6.95 -5.30
N PHE A 196 2.81 6.19 -4.27
CA PHE A 196 3.10 4.77 -4.19
C PHE A 196 2.46 4.00 -5.35
N LEU A 197 1.17 4.18 -5.62
CA LEU A 197 0.45 3.51 -6.70
C LEU A 197 1.06 3.80 -8.08
N ARG A 198 1.46 5.05 -8.33
CA ARG A 198 2.17 5.42 -9.57
C ARG A 198 3.45 4.63 -9.72
N TRP A 199 4.32 4.62 -8.70
CA TRP A 199 5.58 3.90 -8.77
C TRP A 199 5.38 2.39 -8.86
N ALA A 200 4.43 1.83 -8.12
CA ALA A 200 4.10 0.41 -8.17
C ALA A 200 3.67 -0.03 -9.57
N VAL A 201 2.77 0.71 -10.22
CA VAL A 201 2.30 0.35 -11.56
C VAL A 201 3.38 0.54 -12.62
N LEU A 202 4.21 1.59 -12.50
CA LEU A 202 5.34 1.79 -13.43
C LEU A 202 6.38 0.67 -13.27
N SER A 203 6.65 0.23 -12.04
CA SER A 203 7.55 -0.89 -11.78
C SER A 203 7.03 -2.21 -12.37
N ILE A 204 5.75 -2.55 -12.15
CA ILE A 204 5.15 -3.77 -12.73
C ILE A 204 5.13 -3.70 -14.25
N ALA A 205 4.74 -2.56 -14.84
CA ALA A 205 4.70 -2.40 -16.29
C ALA A 205 6.10 -2.52 -16.92
N SER A 206 7.13 -1.92 -16.29
CA SER A 206 8.51 -2.05 -16.77
C SER A 206 9.08 -3.46 -16.56
N ALA A 207 8.69 -4.17 -15.49
CA ALA A 207 9.03 -5.57 -15.30
C ALA A 207 8.42 -6.46 -16.40
N THR A 208 7.13 -6.27 -16.70
CA THR A 208 6.43 -7.00 -17.77
C THR A 208 7.08 -6.76 -19.12
N LEU A 209 7.42 -5.50 -19.42
CA LEU A 209 8.14 -5.17 -20.65
C LEU A 209 9.54 -5.82 -20.68
N GLY A 210 10.25 -5.81 -19.54
CA GLY A 210 11.56 -6.45 -19.41
C GLY A 210 11.49 -7.97 -19.68
N ILE A 211 10.49 -8.66 -19.14
CA ILE A 211 10.28 -10.10 -19.40
C ILE A 211 10.03 -10.32 -20.89
N LEU A 212 9.14 -9.53 -21.51
CA LEU A 212 8.87 -9.62 -22.95
C LEU A 212 10.15 -9.46 -23.78
N VAL A 213 10.96 -8.44 -23.48
CA VAL A 213 12.23 -8.20 -24.18
C VAL A 213 13.19 -9.38 -23.99
N VAL A 214 13.36 -9.87 -22.75
CA VAL A 214 14.24 -11.03 -22.49
C VAL A 214 13.80 -12.25 -23.28
N LYS A 215 12.49 -12.59 -23.25
CA LYS A 215 11.96 -13.76 -23.98
C LYS A 215 12.01 -13.60 -25.51
N LEU A 216 12.11 -12.38 -26.05
CA LEU A 216 12.35 -12.15 -27.50
C LEU A 216 13.79 -12.45 -27.93
N PHE A 217 14.77 -12.21 -27.06
CA PHE A 217 16.19 -12.38 -27.37
C PHE A 217 16.81 -13.67 -26.84
N HIS A 218 16.19 -14.30 -25.85
CA HIS A 218 16.65 -15.54 -25.24
C HIS A 218 15.59 -16.62 -25.42
N LYS A 219 16.01 -17.72 -26.02
CA LYS A 219 15.17 -18.93 -26.10
C LYS A 219 15.13 -19.59 -24.72
N GLU A 220 14.06 -20.25 -24.41
CA GLU A 220 13.82 -20.94 -23.16
C GLU A 220 14.07 -19.98 -21.96
N ASP A 221 14.59 -20.48 -20.86
CA ASP A 221 14.78 -19.75 -19.61
C ASP A 221 16.19 -19.18 -19.40
N THR A 222 17.03 -19.25 -20.46
CA THR A 222 18.46 -18.85 -20.36
C THR A 222 18.66 -17.37 -19.97
N GLY A 223 17.68 -16.51 -20.19
CA GLY A 223 17.73 -15.07 -19.89
C GLY A 223 17.09 -14.66 -18.55
N ASP A 224 16.48 -15.57 -17.81
CA ASP A 224 15.65 -15.28 -16.66
C ASP A 224 16.40 -14.57 -15.49
N HIS A 225 17.70 -14.81 -15.37
CA HIS A 225 18.56 -14.11 -14.42
C HIS A 225 18.58 -12.58 -14.60
N LEU A 226 18.32 -12.06 -15.81
CA LEU A 226 18.30 -10.62 -16.10
C LEU A 226 17.09 -9.93 -15.46
N PHE A 227 15.89 -10.51 -15.62
CA PHE A 227 14.73 -9.93 -14.95
C PHE A 227 14.71 -10.23 -13.45
N ALA A 228 15.31 -11.33 -13.00
CA ALA A 228 15.51 -11.60 -11.57
C ALA A 228 16.39 -10.51 -10.92
N ALA A 229 17.45 -10.08 -11.60
CA ALA A 229 18.26 -8.95 -11.15
C ALA A 229 17.44 -7.64 -11.09
N TYR A 230 16.60 -7.35 -12.09
CA TYR A 230 15.68 -6.20 -12.07
C TYR A 230 14.71 -6.25 -10.88
N ILE A 231 14.10 -7.41 -10.64
CA ILE A 231 13.18 -7.59 -9.50
C ILE A 231 13.91 -7.37 -8.17
N THR A 232 15.16 -7.84 -8.06
CA THR A 232 16.01 -7.60 -6.89
C THR A 232 16.17 -6.10 -6.61
N VAL A 233 16.48 -5.29 -7.62
CA VAL A 233 16.52 -3.81 -7.47
C VAL A 233 15.20 -3.27 -6.95
N SER A 234 14.09 -3.74 -7.49
CA SER A 234 12.73 -3.30 -7.09
C SER A 234 12.43 -3.63 -5.62
N ILE A 235 12.89 -4.79 -5.12
CA ILE A 235 12.78 -5.17 -3.70
C ILE A 235 13.56 -4.20 -2.82
N TYR A 236 14.81 -3.86 -3.19
CA TYR A 236 15.62 -2.90 -2.42
C TYR A 236 15.02 -1.49 -2.43
N LEU A 237 14.50 -1.01 -3.58
CA LEU A 237 13.81 0.27 -3.66
C LEU A 237 12.56 0.31 -2.78
N THR A 238 11.81 -0.80 -2.72
CA THR A 238 10.66 -0.94 -1.82
C THR A 238 11.09 -0.87 -0.36
N SER A 239 12.15 -1.59 0.01
CA SER A 239 12.74 -1.55 1.36
C SER A 239 13.12 -0.14 1.77
N PHE A 240 13.82 0.57 0.91
CA PHE A 240 14.21 1.96 1.15
C PHE A 240 12.99 2.87 1.34
N GLY A 241 11.96 2.68 0.52
CA GLY A 241 10.68 3.40 0.65
C GLY A 241 10.01 3.17 2.01
N ILE A 242 10.02 1.93 2.52
CA ILE A 242 9.47 1.56 3.83
C ILE A 242 10.25 2.24 4.96
N ILE A 243 11.58 2.20 4.90
CA ILE A 243 12.44 2.82 5.93
C ILE A 243 12.20 4.33 5.97
N ARG A 244 12.12 4.97 4.80
CA ARG A 244 11.94 6.42 4.70
C ARG A 244 10.54 6.88 5.17
N ASP A 245 9.50 6.11 4.90
CA ASP A 245 8.11 6.47 5.19
C ASP A 245 7.36 5.33 5.90
N SER A 246 7.85 4.92 7.06
CA SER A 246 7.26 3.83 7.86
C SER A 246 5.83 4.11 8.32
N GLY A 247 5.43 5.38 8.44
CA GLY A 247 4.07 5.79 8.77
C GLY A 247 3.04 5.45 7.71
N PHE A 248 3.44 5.42 6.44
CA PHE A 248 2.59 5.06 5.30
C PHE A 248 1.95 3.67 5.45
N PHE A 249 2.72 2.66 5.86
CA PHE A 249 2.26 1.27 5.95
C PHE A 249 1.35 0.99 7.15
N LYS A 250 1.21 1.95 8.08
CA LYS A 250 0.26 1.83 9.21
C LYS A 250 -1.18 2.17 8.81
N ARG A 251 -1.41 3.01 7.81
CA ARG A 251 -2.74 3.40 7.29
C ARG A 251 -2.71 3.76 5.81
N PRO A 252 -2.36 2.83 4.92
CA PRO A 252 -2.12 3.14 3.51
C PRO A 252 -3.41 3.06 2.69
N THR A 253 -4.38 3.94 2.91
CA THR A 253 -5.59 3.96 2.09
C THR A 253 -5.94 5.38 1.66
N LEU A 254 -6.48 5.53 0.45
CA LEU A 254 -7.02 6.80 -0.06
C LEU A 254 -8.37 7.15 0.59
N VAL A 255 -9.04 6.16 1.14
CA VAL A 255 -10.31 6.33 1.84
C VAL A 255 -10.00 6.51 3.32
N ASP A 256 -10.40 7.63 3.90
CA ASP A 256 -10.35 7.81 5.34
C ASP A 256 -11.19 6.73 6.01
N GLN A 257 -10.53 5.63 6.43
CA GLN A 257 -11.19 4.52 7.14
C GLN A 257 -11.69 4.93 8.53
N LYS A 258 -11.31 6.14 8.99
CA LYS A 258 -11.68 6.64 10.30
C LYS A 258 -13.19 6.65 10.53
N TYR A 259 -13.99 6.55 9.46
CA TYR A 259 -15.44 6.77 9.51
C TYR A 259 -16.30 5.67 8.87
N LYS A 260 -15.75 4.54 8.40
CA LYS A 260 -16.53 3.46 7.75
C LYS A 260 -17.33 2.55 8.71
N GLY A 261 -17.32 2.80 10.01
CA GLY A 261 -17.98 1.94 11.02
C GLY A 261 -19.27 2.48 11.62
N SER A 262 -19.65 3.73 11.36
CA SER A 262 -20.96 4.26 11.80
C SER A 262 -21.55 5.13 10.70
N THR A 263 -22.58 4.65 10.03
CA THR A 263 -23.47 5.46 9.20
C THR A 263 -24.31 6.32 10.14
N VAL A 264 -23.73 7.44 10.62
CA VAL A 264 -24.53 8.49 11.25
C VAL A 264 -25.36 9.10 10.15
N SER A 265 -26.70 9.02 10.24
CA SER A 265 -27.54 9.56 9.18
C SER A 265 -27.28 11.06 8.98
N PRO A 266 -27.48 11.60 7.77
CA PRO A 266 -27.33 13.03 7.51
C PRO A 266 -28.16 13.91 8.46
N GLU A 267 -29.34 13.44 8.87
CA GLU A 267 -30.22 14.09 9.82
C GLU A 267 -29.60 14.13 11.22
N THR A 268 -29.05 13.02 11.70
CA THR A 268 -28.37 12.93 12.99
C THR A 268 -27.13 13.84 13.04
N GLN A 269 -26.37 13.90 11.94
CA GLN A 269 -25.22 14.82 11.82
C GLN A 269 -25.66 16.28 11.88
N SER A 270 -26.76 16.66 11.21
CA SER A 270 -27.29 18.02 11.24
C SER A 270 -27.72 18.40 12.65
N GLN A 271 -28.51 17.58 13.32
CA GLN A 271 -28.93 17.80 14.70
C GLN A 271 -27.73 17.92 15.67
N LEU A 272 -26.70 17.10 15.46
CA LEU A 272 -25.50 17.16 16.28
C LEU A 272 -24.71 18.47 16.06
N LEU A 273 -24.66 18.96 14.83
CA LEU A 273 -24.03 20.27 14.51
C LEU A 273 -24.80 21.42 15.14
N ASP A 274 -26.12 21.42 15.11
CA ASP A 274 -26.95 22.46 15.71
C ASP A 274 -26.72 22.50 17.22
N ARG A 275 -26.65 21.33 17.87
CA ARG A 275 -26.34 21.22 19.29
C ARG A 275 -24.92 21.69 19.60
N LEU A 276 -23.93 21.30 18.76
CA LEU A 276 -22.54 21.75 18.87
C LEU A 276 -22.44 23.27 18.79
N ASN A 277 -23.05 23.88 17.77
CA ASN A 277 -23.04 25.33 17.59
C ASN A 277 -23.67 26.06 18.80
N ARG A 278 -24.77 25.53 19.34
CA ARG A 278 -25.41 26.10 20.54
C ARG A 278 -24.50 26.01 21.76
N VAL A 279 -23.90 24.86 22.04
CA VAL A 279 -22.96 24.68 23.15
C VAL A 279 -21.74 25.61 22.99
N MET A 280 -21.16 25.69 21.80
CA MET A 280 -19.99 26.53 21.54
C MET A 280 -20.29 28.03 21.66
N SER A 281 -21.51 28.48 21.25
CA SER A 281 -21.88 29.91 21.34
C SER A 281 -22.34 30.34 22.73
N GLU A 282 -23.15 29.52 23.42
CA GLU A 282 -23.76 29.87 24.71
C GLU A 282 -22.84 29.59 25.90
N GLN A 283 -22.23 28.40 25.93
CA GLN A 283 -21.43 27.95 27.09
C GLN A 283 -19.94 28.22 26.93
N LYS A 284 -19.47 28.47 25.70
CA LYS A 284 -18.06 28.79 25.35
C LYS A 284 -17.02 27.87 26.03
N PRO A 285 -17.20 26.54 25.99
CA PRO A 285 -16.32 25.60 26.69
C PRO A 285 -14.88 25.66 26.18
N PHE A 286 -14.67 26.16 24.96
CA PHE A 286 -13.37 26.36 24.34
C PHE A 286 -12.46 27.37 25.06
N LEU A 287 -13.00 28.17 25.96
CA LEU A 287 -12.22 29.11 26.81
C LEU A 287 -11.43 28.36 27.87
N LYS A 288 -11.82 27.15 28.26
CA LYS A 288 -11.05 26.31 29.15
C LYS A 288 -9.79 25.82 28.47
N THR A 289 -8.65 25.96 29.12
CA THR A 289 -7.35 25.55 28.57
C THR A 289 -7.29 24.06 28.22
N GLU A 290 -7.83 23.20 29.09
CA GLU A 290 -7.81 21.73 28.95
C GLU A 290 -9.02 21.17 28.16
N PHE A 291 -9.75 22.03 27.45
CA PHE A 291 -10.93 21.58 26.69
C PHE A 291 -10.57 20.56 25.62
N SER A 292 -11.20 19.41 25.69
CA SER A 292 -10.90 18.25 24.83
C SER A 292 -12.11 17.76 24.04
N LEU A 293 -11.83 16.98 22.99
CA LEU A 293 -12.89 16.33 22.19
C LEU A 293 -13.74 15.35 23.01
N PRO A 294 -13.19 14.55 23.95
CA PRO A 294 -13.97 13.72 24.86
C PRO A 294 -14.95 14.54 25.71
N ASP A 295 -14.53 15.70 26.26
CA ASP A 295 -15.40 16.55 27.08
C ASP A 295 -16.60 17.07 26.27
N LEU A 296 -16.34 17.55 25.05
CA LEU A 296 -17.38 18.01 24.14
C LEU A 296 -18.33 16.87 23.73
N ALA A 297 -17.80 15.67 23.48
CA ALA A 297 -18.62 14.50 23.13
C ALA A 297 -19.53 14.10 24.29
N HIS A 298 -19.02 14.10 25.53
CA HIS A 298 -19.79 13.86 26.73
C HIS A 298 -20.90 14.90 26.90
N GLN A 299 -20.59 16.18 26.76
CA GLN A 299 -21.52 17.29 26.89
C GLN A 299 -22.66 17.24 25.82
N LEU A 300 -22.32 16.76 24.60
CA LEU A 300 -23.29 16.59 23.52
C LEU A 300 -24.05 15.25 23.59
N GLY A 301 -23.74 14.37 24.54
CA GLY A 301 -24.37 13.03 24.67
C GLY A 301 -24.10 12.14 23.46
N THR A 302 -22.87 12.18 22.92
CA THR A 302 -22.47 11.42 21.75
C THR A 302 -21.12 10.76 21.95
N SER A 303 -20.77 9.82 21.07
CA SER A 303 -19.42 9.22 21.11
C SER A 303 -18.37 10.18 20.53
N VAL A 304 -17.14 10.11 21.06
CA VAL A 304 -15.98 10.83 20.53
C VAL A 304 -15.79 10.58 19.05
N HIS A 305 -16.04 9.35 18.60
CA HIS A 305 -15.95 8.95 17.22
C HIS A 305 -17.00 9.66 16.34
N THR A 306 -18.28 9.62 16.75
CA THR A 306 -19.40 10.27 16.04
C THR A 306 -19.17 11.78 15.93
N LEU A 307 -18.76 12.43 17.01
CA LEU A 307 -18.51 13.87 17.03
C LEU A 307 -17.32 14.24 16.09
N SER A 308 -16.21 13.52 16.20
CA SER A 308 -15.05 13.74 15.34
C SER A 308 -15.40 13.56 13.86
N GLN A 309 -16.18 12.54 13.54
CA GLN A 309 -16.67 12.28 12.18
C GLN A 309 -17.52 13.46 11.67
N THR A 310 -18.51 13.88 12.45
CA THR A 310 -19.41 14.99 12.09
C THR A 310 -18.64 16.29 11.84
N ILE A 311 -17.70 16.66 12.72
CA ILE A 311 -16.86 17.85 12.56
C ILE A 311 -16.06 17.77 11.25
N ASN A 312 -15.41 16.64 10.98
CA ASN A 312 -14.60 16.48 9.77
C ASN A 312 -15.44 16.47 8.49
N GLU A 313 -16.55 15.73 8.47
CA GLU A 313 -17.38 15.57 7.26
C GLU A 313 -18.18 16.82 6.92
N ARG A 314 -18.73 17.51 7.93
CA ARG A 314 -19.62 18.66 7.74
C ARG A 314 -18.90 20.01 7.76
N LEU A 315 -17.85 20.15 8.58
CA LEU A 315 -17.11 21.41 8.69
C LEU A 315 -15.78 21.38 7.89
N GLY A 316 -15.33 20.21 7.42
CA GLY A 316 -14.09 20.07 6.65
C GLY A 316 -12.82 20.34 7.45
N LYS A 317 -12.87 20.27 8.78
CA LYS A 317 -11.76 20.64 9.69
C LYS A 317 -11.64 19.69 10.88
N SER A 318 -10.50 19.68 11.53
CA SER A 318 -10.29 18.94 12.77
C SER A 318 -10.93 19.66 13.97
N PHE A 319 -11.13 18.93 15.08
CA PHE A 319 -11.57 19.52 16.35
C PHE A 319 -10.66 20.67 16.80
N PHE A 320 -9.35 20.50 16.69
CA PHE A 320 -8.39 21.54 17.09
C PHE A 320 -8.48 22.81 16.23
N GLU A 321 -8.70 22.66 14.92
CA GLU A 321 -8.91 23.80 14.02
C GLU A 321 -10.22 24.52 14.32
N MET A 322 -11.28 23.78 14.60
CA MET A 322 -12.57 24.34 14.99
C MET A 322 -12.44 25.14 16.31
N VAL A 323 -11.83 24.55 17.33
CA VAL A 323 -11.60 25.24 18.63
C VAL A 323 -10.74 26.49 18.46
N ALA A 324 -9.69 26.42 17.64
CA ALA A 324 -8.82 27.55 17.35
C ALA A 324 -9.59 28.73 16.71
N GLU A 325 -10.51 28.43 15.79
CA GLU A 325 -11.35 29.46 15.18
C GLU A 325 -12.28 30.17 16.19
N TYR A 326 -12.92 29.40 17.09
CA TYR A 326 -13.75 29.98 18.16
C TYR A 326 -12.92 30.83 19.10
N ARG A 327 -11.74 30.35 19.56
CA ARG A 327 -10.80 31.09 20.40
C ARG A 327 -10.33 32.39 19.76
N VAL A 328 -9.94 32.35 18.48
CA VAL A 328 -9.50 33.55 17.74
C VAL A 328 -10.68 34.49 17.51
N GLY A 329 -11.88 33.99 17.28
CA GLY A 329 -13.10 34.79 17.19
C GLY A 329 -13.38 35.58 18.47
N GLU A 330 -13.24 34.93 19.63
CA GLU A 330 -13.41 35.59 20.92
C GLU A 330 -12.28 36.59 21.23
N ALA A 331 -11.02 36.18 20.90
CA ALA A 331 -9.87 37.08 21.01
C ALA A 331 -10.03 38.38 20.21
N LYS A 332 -10.62 38.33 19.01
CA LYS A 332 -10.91 39.51 18.21
C LYS A 332 -11.89 40.46 18.89
N LYS A 333 -12.88 39.93 19.61
CA LYS A 333 -13.81 40.75 20.40
C LYS A 333 -13.08 41.42 21.56
N LEU A 334 -12.33 40.66 22.36
CA LEU A 334 -11.56 41.19 23.49
C LEU A 334 -10.53 42.25 23.08
N LEU A 335 -9.85 42.05 21.94
CA LEU A 335 -8.91 43.02 21.36
C LEU A 335 -9.56 44.35 21.01
N LYS A 336 -10.85 44.34 20.63
CA LYS A 336 -11.64 45.56 20.32
C LYS A 336 -12.24 46.22 21.55
N ASP A 337 -12.82 45.39 22.44
CA ASP A 337 -13.63 45.89 23.56
C ASP A 337 -12.74 46.30 24.72
N GLN A 338 -11.51 45.78 24.81
CA GLN A 338 -10.56 46.05 25.90
C GLN A 338 -9.17 46.47 25.37
N PRO A 339 -9.01 47.69 24.84
CA PRO A 339 -7.79 48.12 24.17
C PRO A 339 -6.54 48.12 25.08
N ASN A 340 -6.71 48.26 26.40
CA ASN A 340 -5.62 48.36 27.35
C ASN A 340 -5.15 47.00 27.92
N ILE A 341 -5.86 45.92 27.69
CA ILE A 341 -5.49 44.61 28.21
C ILE A 341 -4.26 44.05 27.48
N LYS A 342 -3.36 43.38 28.18
CA LYS A 342 -2.17 42.79 27.57
C LYS A 342 -2.56 41.61 26.67
N VAL A 343 -1.86 41.45 25.55
CA VAL A 343 -2.10 40.34 24.61
C VAL A 343 -1.93 38.96 25.29
N GLU A 344 -1.09 38.89 26.29
CA GLU A 344 -0.84 37.70 27.10
C GLU A 344 -2.07 37.31 27.92
N GLU A 345 -2.68 38.28 28.57
CA GLU A 345 -3.92 38.09 29.35
C GLU A 345 -5.10 37.69 28.44
N ILE A 346 -5.18 38.25 27.23
CA ILE A 346 -6.16 37.81 26.24
C ILE A 346 -5.90 36.34 25.83
N ALA A 347 -4.63 35.95 25.64
CA ALA A 347 -4.29 34.56 25.29
C ALA A 347 -4.77 33.59 26.38
N GLU A 348 -4.58 33.90 27.65
CA GLU A 348 -5.05 33.09 28.78
C GLU A 348 -6.58 33.06 28.85
N GLN A 349 -7.26 34.21 28.72
CA GLN A 349 -8.72 34.29 28.75
C GLN A 349 -9.39 33.46 27.63
N VAL A 350 -8.74 33.31 26.47
CA VAL A 350 -9.28 32.48 25.37
C VAL A 350 -8.76 31.06 25.38
N GLY A 351 -8.08 30.62 26.46
CA GLY A 351 -7.72 29.22 26.69
C GLY A 351 -6.37 28.77 26.12
N TYR A 352 -5.42 29.69 25.88
CA TYR A 352 -4.06 29.31 25.49
C TYR A 352 -3.11 29.34 26.69
N ASN A 353 -2.26 28.30 26.80
CA ASN A 353 -1.23 28.21 27.87
C ASN A 353 -0.02 29.12 27.62
N SER A 354 0.14 29.67 26.40
CA SER A 354 1.26 30.56 26.12
C SER A 354 0.93 31.57 25.01
N LYS A 355 1.50 32.78 25.20
CA LYS A 355 1.43 33.87 24.23
C LYS A 355 1.99 33.49 22.85
N SER A 356 3.04 32.66 22.81
CA SER A 356 3.67 32.24 21.57
C SER A 356 2.74 31.35 20.73
N SER A 357 2.08 30.36 21.35
CA SER A 357 1.10 29.50 20.70
C SER A 357 -0.10 30.31 20.19
N PHE A 358 -0.61 31.21 21.00
CA PHE A 358 -1.70 32.13 20.63
C PHE A 358 -1.33 32.98 19.40
N ASN A 359 -0.17 33.65 19.42
CA ASN A 359 0.28 34.51 18.34
C ASN A 359 0.40 33.75 17.00
N THR A 360 0.96 32.54 17.07
CA THR A 360 1.12 31.67 15.88
C THR A 360 -0.23 31.33 15.25
N VAL A 361 -1.18 30.88 16.07
CA VAL A 361 -2.51 30.50 15.61
C VAL A 361 -3.32 31.73 15.14
N PHE A 362 -3.27 32.81 15.89
CA PHE A 362 -3.95 34.05 15.55
C PHE A 362 -3.47 34.62 14.19
N LYS A 363 -2.13 34.67 13.99
CA LYS A 363 -1.54 35.12 12.70
C LYS A 363 -1.91 34.18 11.55
N LYS A 364 -1.92 32.86 11.80
CA LYS A 364 -2.33 31.87 10.78
C LYS A 364 -3.77 32.08 10.32
N LEU A 365 -4.70 32.40 11.23
CA LEU A 365 -6.13 32.51 10.92
C LEU A 365 -6.55 33.93 10.48
N THR A 366 -5.77 34.98 10.81
CA THR A 366 -6.15 36.38 10.52
C THR A 366 -5.21 37.11 9.57
N GLY A 367 -4.04 36.53 9.28
CA GLY A 367 -2.99 37.15 8.47
C GLY A 367 -2.15 38.20 9.21
N SER A 368 -2.47 38.55 10.46
CA SER A 368 -1.75 39.54 11.26
C SER A 368 -1.58 39.11 12.72
N THR A 369 -0.60 39.67 13.41
CA THR A 369 -0.45 39.43 14.85
C THR A 369 -1.58 40.10 15.64
N PRO A 370 -1.88 39.66 16.90
CA PRO A 370 -2.89 40.31 17.74
C PRO A 370 -2.63 41.81 17.96
N SER A 371 -1.39 42.22 18.13
CA SER A 371 -1.00 43.63 18.29
C SER A 371 -1.25 44.45 17.03
N GLU A 372 -0.87 43.96 15.87
CA GLU A 372 -1.16 44.57 14.56
C GLU A 372 -2.67 44.65 14.28
N PHE A 373 -3.42 43.60 14.68
CA PHE A 373 -4.86 43.57 14.55
C PHE A 373 -5.55 44.65 15.38
N ARG A 374 -5.05 44.86 16.63
CA ARG A 374 -5.52 45.92 17.51
C ARG A 374 -5.27 47.32 16.92
N SER A 375 -4.05 47.55 16.38
CA SER A 375 -3.66 48.87 15.85
C SER A 375 -4.34 49.26 14.52
N ARG A 376 -4.83 48.31 13.74
CA ARG A 376 -5.52 48.56 12.45
C ARG A 376 -6.93 49.12 12.61
N LYS A 377 -7.45 49.30 13.82
CA LYS A 377 -8.83 49.75 14.08
C LYS A 377 -8.94 50.98 14.99
N LEU A 378 -7.85 51.61 15.25
CA LEU A 378 -7.83 53.01 15.73
C LEU A 378 -7.53 53.92 14.57
#